data_591daa76a930a866dbf31c880126bfd8
#
_entry.id   591daa76a930a866dbf31c880126bfd8
#
_cell.length_a   1.000
_cell.length_b   1.000
_cell.length_c   1.000
_cell.angle_alpha   90.00
_cell.angle_beta   90.00
_cell.angle_gamma   90.00
#
_symmetry.space_group_name_H-M   'P 1'
#
loop_
_entity.id
_entity.type
_entity.pdbx_description
1 polymer ?
#
loop_
_entity_poly.entity_id
_entity_poly.type
_entity_poly.pdbx_seq_one_letter_code
_entity_poly.pdbx_strand_id
1 'polypeptide(L)'
;MATTIRCARATDVPDVLALWRESGAEPTHTDDAESLLRLIRHDPEALVVAEVDDHVVGSVIAAWDGWRGSVYRLVVSPGHRREGLGRRLVEAAETRLVDAGALRLQAIVVETDPRATGFWRATGWEQQVGRLRFVTG
;
A
#
# COMPACT_ATOMS: atom_id res chain seq x y z
N MET A 1 -8.45 21.28 -1.13
CA MET A 1 -8.00 20.53 -2.31
C MET A 1 -8.58 19.13 -2.27
N ALA A 2 -9.10 18.68 -3.39
CA ALA A 2 -9.75 17.38 -3.46
C ALA A 2 -8.72 16.25 -3.58
N THR A 3 -8.87 15.22 -2.76
CA THR A 3 -8.06 14.01 -2.84
C THR A 3 -8.89 12.92 -3.51
N THR A 4 -8.32 12.29 -4.52
CA THR A 4 -8.94 11.18 -5.22
C THR A 4 -8.21 9.90 -4.88
N ILE A 5 -8.94 8.87 -4.45
CA ILE A 5 -8.40 7.51 -4.24
C ILE A 5 -8.89 6.68 -5.43
N ARG A 6 -7.96 6.11 -6.17
CA ARG A 6 -8.28 5.36 -7.39
C ARG A 6 -7.27 4.26 -7.67
N CYS A 7 -7.62 3.33 -8.55
CA CYS A 7 -6.67 2.34 -9.04
C CYS A 7 -5.58 3.02 -9.89
N ALA A 8 -4.35 2.56 -9.75
CA ALA A 8 -3.25 3.05 -10.55
C ALA A 8 -3.36 2.59 -12.00
N ARG A 9 -2.94 3.44 -12.92
CA ARG A 9 -2.78 3.13 -14.33
C ARG A 9 -1.29 2.91 -14.63
N ALA A 10 -0.99 2.30 -15.76
CA ALA A 10 0.40 2.09 -16.16
C ALA A 10 1.20 3.40 -16.20
N THR A 11 0.55 4.51 -16.58
CA THR A 11 1.17 5.83 -16.62
C THR A 11 1.53 6.40 -15.26
N ASP A 12 0.98 5.85 -14.16
CA ASP A 12 1.29 6.29 -12.80
C ASP A 12 2.58 5.67 -12.25
N VAL A 13 3.11 4.62 -12.87
CA VAL A 13 4.23 3.85 -12.33
C VAL A 13 5.46 4.70 -12.01
N PRO A 14 5.93 5.61 -12.87
CA PRO A 14 7.06 6.46 -12.51
C PRO A 14 6.82 7.30 -11.25
N ASP A 15 5.61 7.84 -11.11
CA ASP A 15 5.25 8.68 -9.96
C ASP A 15 5.14 7.86 -8.68
N VAL A 16 4.64 6.64 -8.75
CA VAL A 16 4.58 5.73 -7.60
C VAL A 16 5.99 5.39 -7.13
N LEU A 17 6.90 5.07 -8.04
CA LEU A 17 8.28 4.76 -7.69
C LEU A 17 9.00 5.98 -7.08
N ALA A 18 8.76 7.17 -7.63
CA ALA A 18 9.30 8.40 -7.07
C ALA A 18 8.76 8.65 -5.64
N LEU A 19 7.46 8.43 -5.43
CA LEU A 19 6.85 8.54 -4.12
C LEU A 19 7.54 7.63 -3.09
N TRP A 20 7.79 6.38 -3.46
CA TRP A 20 8.43 5.42 -2.56
C TRP A 20 9.85 5.84 -2.19
N ARG A 21 10.63 6.30 -3.17
CA ARG A 21 11.99 6.80 -2.92
C ARG A 21 12.00 8.03 -2.01
N GLU A 22 11.15 9.00 -2.29
CA GLU A 22 11.08 10.25 -1.55
C GLU A 22 10.54 10.08 -0.13
N SER A 23 9.74 9.08 0.08
CA SER A 23 9.09 8.83 1.38
C SER A 23 9.91 7.94 2.31
N GLY A 24 11.08 7.48 1.87
CA GLY A 24 11.96 6.63 2.67
C GLY A 24 11.50 5.20 2.81
N ALA A 25 10.66 4.72 1.90
CA ALA A 25 10.28 3.31 1.86
C ALA A 25 11.51 2.46 1.59
N GLU A 26 11.67 1.37 2.35
CA GLU A 26 12.81 0.48 2.18
C GLU A 26 12.77 -0.18 0.81
N PRO A 27 13.80 0.01 -0.05
CA PRO A 27 13.78 -0.55 -1.40
C PRO A 27 13.90 -2.07 -1.40
N THR A 28 13.20 -2.70 -2.35
CA THR A 28 13.27 -4.15 -2.58
C THR A 28 13.49 -4.42 -4.06
N HIS A 29 13.76 -5.68 -4.40
CA HIS A 29 14.00 -6.11 -5.79
C HIS A 29 12.80 -5.88 -6.71
N THR A 30 11.60 -5.80 -6.14
CA THR A 30 10.37 -5.65 -6.92
C THR A 30 9.89 -4.21 -7.01
N ASP A 31 10.66 -3.25 -6.51
CA ASP A 31 10.35 -1.83 -6.59
C ASP A 31 10.89 -1.24 -7.89
N ASP A 32 10.46 -1.78 -9.03
CA ASP A 32 10.86 -1.30 -10.35
C ASP A 32 9.65 -1.21 -11.29
N ALA A 33 9.84 -0.51 -12.41
CA ALA A 33 8.75 -0.27 -13.36
C ALA A 33 8.19 -1.57 -13.94
N GLU A 34 9.05 -2.51 -14.29
CA GLU A 34 8.63 -3.78 -14.88
C GLU A 34 7.74 -4.57 -13.93
N SER A 35 8.14 -4.68 -12.66
CA SER A 35 7.37 -5.41 -11.66
C SER A 35 6.02 -4.76 -11.39
N LEU A 36 5.96 -3.44 -11.31
CA LEU A 36 4.70 -2.73 -11.10
C LEU A 36 3.77 -2.82 -12.30
N LEU A 37 4.31 -2.72 -13.51
CA LEU A 37 3.50 -2.91 -14.74
C LEU A 37 2.94 -4.32 -14.80
N ARG A 38 3.73 -5.31 -14.41
CA ARG A 38 3.26 -6.70 -14.33
C ARG A 38 2.13 -6.85 -13.31
N LEU A 39 2.26 -6.23 -12.14
CA LEU A 39 1.22 -6.24 -11.12
C LEU A 39 -0.09 -5.65 -11.67
N ILE A 40 -0.03 -4.48 -12.30
CA ILE A 40 -1.21 -3.80 -12.85
C ILE A 40 -1.87 -4.65 -13.93
N ARG A 41 -1.10 -5.30 -14.80
CA ARG A 41 -1.65 -6.18 -15.83
C ARG A 41 -2.29 -7.42 -15.24
N HIS A 42 -1.68 -7.99 -14.19
CA HIS A 42 -2.20 -9.20 -13.53
C HIS A 42 -3.49 -8.89 -12.76
N ASP A 43 -3.51 -7.78 -12.04
CA ASP A 43 -4.64 -7.38 -11.20
C ASP A 43 -4.78 -5.85 -11.20
N PRO A 44 -5.62 -5.32 -12.09
CA PRO A 44 -5.77 -3.86 -12.24
C PRO A 44 -6.30 -3.14 -10.99
N GLU A 45 -6.86 -3.84 -10.03
CA GLU A 45 -7.39 -3.26 -8.80
C GLU A 45 -6.42 -3.33 -7.62
N ALA A 46 -5.26 -3.96 -7.79
CA ALA A 46 -4.33 -4.20 -6.69
C ALA A 46 -3.59 -2.94 -6.24
N LEU A 47 -3.07 -2.16 -7.16
CA LEU A 47 -2.33 -0.94 -6.83
C LEU A 47 -3.28 0.25 -6.80
N VAL A 48 -3.42 0.85 -5.62
CA VAL A 48 -4.30 1.99 -5.38
C VAL A 48 -3.46 3.21 -5.04
N VAL A 49 -3.81 4.35 -5.60
CA VAL A 49 -3.09 5.61 -5.37
C VAL A 49 -4.02 6.69 -4.84
N ALA A 50 -3.44 7.61 -4.09
CA ALA A 50 -4.07 8.85 -3.69
C ALA A 50 -3.49 9.97 -4.54
N GLU A 51 -4.35 10.77 -5.15
CA GLU A 51 -3.97 11.86 -6.05
C GLU A 51 -4.49 13.19 -5.54
N VAL A 52 -3.62 14.19 -5.51
CA VAL A 52 -3.97 15.57 -5.18
C VAL A 52 -3.34 16.47 -6.25
N ASP A 53 -4.15 17.30 -6.91
CA ASP A 53 -3.68 18.23 -7.96
C ASP A 53 -2.84 17.53 -9.03
N ASP A 54 -3.32 16.37 -9.52
CA ASP A 54 -2.64 15.56 -10.53
C ASP A 54 -1.30 14.95 -10.09
N HIS A 55 -1.01 14.97 -8.79
CA HIS A 55 0.19 14.34 -8.23
C HIS A 55 -0.17 13.13 -7.37
N VAL A 56 0.57 12.04 -7.53
CA VAL A 56 0.45 10.87 -6.67
C VAL A 56 1.12 11.16 -5.34
N VAL A 57 0.34 11.20 -4.27
CA VAL A 57 0.81 11.54 -2.91
C VAL A 57 0.67 10.37 -1.93
N GLY A 58 0.14 9.27 -2.36
CA GLY A 58 0.01 8.07 -1.53
C GLY A 58 -0.21 6.83 -2.35
N SER A 59 0.08 5.68 -1.78
CA SER A 59 -0.11 4.38 -2.41
C SER A 59 -0.44 3.30 -1.40
N VAL A 60 -1.07 2.23 -1.88
CA VAL A 60 -1.21 0.97 -1.17
C VAL A 60 -1.36 -0.14 -2.20
N ILE A 61 -0.82 -1.31 -1.93
CA ILE A 61 -1.07 -2.51 -2.74
C ILE A 61 -2.00 -3.41 -1.93
N ALA A 62 -3.15 -3.73 -2.51
CA ALA A 62 -4.15 -4.63 -1.93
C ALA A 62 -4.16 -5.92 -2.75
N ALA A 63 -3.34 -6.88 -2.37
CA ALA A 63 -3.14 -8.12 -3.12
C ALA A 63 -4.17 -9.17 -2.70
N TRP A 64 -4.84 -9.76 -3.67
CA TRP A 64 -5.83 -10.83 -3.50
C TRP A 64 -5.29 -12.12 -4.10
N ASP A 65 -5.17 -13.16 -3.31
CA ASP A 65 -4.64 -14.45 -3.79
C ASP A 65 -5.74 -15.50 -4.05
N GLY A 66 -7.00 -15.12 -3.92
CA GLY A 66 -8.15 -16.02 -4.05
C GLY A 66 -8.58 -16.63 -2.73
N TRP A 67 -7.88 -16.30 -1.64
CA TRP A 67 -8.14 -16.85 -0.32
C TRP A 67 -8.02 -15.78 0.78
N ARG A 68 -6.87 -15.09 0.83
CA ARG A 68 -6.62 -14.00 1.77
C ARG A 68 -6.21 -12.74 1.06
N GLY A 69 -6.29 -11.62 1.76
CA GLY A 69 -5.77 -10.35 1.29
C GLY A 69 -4.48 -9.97 1.99
N SER A 70 -3.58 -9.34 1.25
CA SER A 70 -2.33 -8.83 1.79
C SER A 70 -2.18 -7.36 1.40
N VAL A 71 -1.74 -6.54 2.34
CA VAL A 71 -1.54 -5.11 2.14
C VAL A 71 -0.04 -4.81 2.16
N TYR A 72 0.44 -4.20 1.08
CA TYR A 72 1.84 -3.82 0.90
C TYR A 72 1.95 -2.36 0.54
N ARG A 73 3.12 -1.78 0.77
CA ARG A 73 3.48 -0.45 0.25
C ARG A 73 2.44 0.64 0.57
N LEU A 74 1.99 0.66 1.82
CA LEU A 74 1.25 1.80 2.31
C LEU A 74 2.24 2.94 2.52
N VAL A 75 2.19 3.92 1.64
CA VAL A 75 3.12 5.05 1.65
C VAL A 75 2.33 6.34 1.48
N VAL A 76 2.65 7.35 2.27
CA VAL A 76 2.09 8.70 2.14
C VAL A 76 3.25 9.68 2.04
N SER A 77 3.18 10.56 1.05
CA SER A 77 4.18 11.62 0.87
C SER A 77 4.37 12.42 2.16
N PRO A 78 5.62 12.74 2.55
CA PRO A 78 5.88 13.52 3.77
C PRO A 78 5.07 14.80 3.88
N GLY A 79 4.85 15.49 2.76
CA GLY A 79 4.07 16.74 2.74
C GLY A 79 2.57 16.56 2.93
N HIS A 80 2.06 15.33 2.89
CA HIS A 80 0.65 15.02 3.01
C HIS A 80 0.33 14.09 4.20
N ARG A 81 1.27 13.92 5.11
CA ARG A 81 1.05 13.16 6.34
C ARG A 81 0.16 13.94 7.29
N ARG A 82 -0.52 13.21 8.20
CA ARG A 82 -1.45 13.77 9.18
C ARG A 82 -2.72 14.37 8.58
N GLU A 83 -3.04 14.03 7.34
CA GLU A 83 -4.27 14.43 6.65
C GLU A 83 -5.28 13.30 6.55
N GLY A 84 -4.99 12.14 7.17
CA GLY A 84 -5.87 10.98 7.13
C GLY A 84 -5.76 10.15 5.85
N LEU A 85 -4.79 10.42 4.98
CA LEU A 85 -4.64 9.67 3.71
C LEU A 85 -4.29 8.21 3.92
N GLY A 86 -3.41 7.91 4.88
CA GLY A 86 -3.05 6.52 5.20
C GLY A 86 -4.27 5.70 5.56
N ARG A 87 -5.13 6.24 6.42
CA ARG A 87 -6.37 5.59 6.83
C ARG A 87 -7.32 5.38 5.64
N ARG A 88 -7.47 6.39 4.79
CA ARG A 88 -8.32 6.27 3.59
C ARG A 88 -7.80 5.21 2.63
N LEU A 89 -6.48 5.11 2.47
CA LEU A 89 -5.87 4.09 1.62
C LEU A 89 -6.08 2.68 2.19
N VAL A 90 -5.92 2.51 3.51
CA VAL A 90 -6.19 1.22 4.15
C VAL A 90 -7.67 0.84 4.01
N GLU A 91 -8.57 1.79 4.21
CA GLU A 91 -10.00 1.55 4.03
C GLU A 91 -10.33 1.12 2.59
N ALA A 92 -9.72 1.75 1.59
CA ALA A 92 -9.89 1.36 0.20
C ALA A 92 -9.38 -0.07 -0.06
N ALA A 93 -8.22 -0.42 0.51
CA ALA A 93 -7.67 -1.76 0.42
C ALA A 93 -8.58 -2.79 1.09
N GLU A 94 -9.07 -2.49 2.29
CA GLU A 94 -9.99 -3.36 3.01
C GLU A 94 -11.28 -3.60 2.23
N THR A 95 -11.88 -2.53 1.71
CA THR A 95 -13.12 -2.63 0.94
C THR A 95 -12.93 -3.53 -0.28
N ARG A 96 -11.87 -3.27 -1.04
CA ARG A 96 -11.56 -4.07 -2.23
C ARG A 96 -11.39 -5.54 -1.89
N LEU A 97 -10.64 -5.85 -0.83
CA LEU A 97 -10.32 -7.23 -0.47
C LEU A 97 -11.51 -7.96 0.13
N VAL A 98 -12.30 -7.30 0.97
CA VAL A 98 -13.54 -7.88 1.52
C VAL A 98 -14.54 -8.13 0.39
N ASP A 99 -14.69 -7.21 -0.55
CA ASP A 99 -15.58 -7.39 -1.70
C ASP A 99 -15.13 -8.54 -2.60
N ALA A 100 -13.82 -8.79 -2.67
CA ALA A 100 -13.28 -9.94 -3.42
C ALA A 100 -13.53 -11.29 -2.72
N GLY A 101 -13.81 -11.26 -1.42
CA GLY A 101 -14.10 -12.47 -0.64
C GLY A 101 -13.11 -12.77 0.48
N ALA A 102 -12.17 -11.88 0.76
CA ALA A 102 -11.17 -12.11 1.80
C ALA A 102 -11.82 -12.10 3.19
N LEU A 103 -11.63 -13.18 3.95
CA LEU A 103 -12.07 -13.26 5.34
C LEU A 103 -10.96 -12.86 6.31
N ARG A 104 -9.73 -12.74 5.82
CA ARG A 104 -8.58 -12.35 6.62
C ARG A 104 -7.63 -11.52 5.77
N LEU A 105 -7.14 -10.45 6.37
CA LEU A 105 -6.20 -9.52 5.76
C LEU A 105 -4.94 -9.48 6.62
N GLN A 106 -3.80 -9.24 5.99
CA GLN A 106 -2.52 -9.10 6.69
C GLN A 106 -1.68 -7.99 6.10
N ALA A 107 -0.79 -7.44 6.92
CA ALA A 107 0.21 -6.47 6.49
C ALA A 107 1.53 -6.79 7.19
N ILE A 108 2.65 -6.61 6.48
CA ILE A 108 3.97 -6.71 7.07
C ILE A 108 4.47 -5.29 7.31
N VAL A 109 4.80 -5.00 8.55
CA VAL A 109 5.22 -3.68 9.00
C VAL A 109 6.63 -3.78 9.57
N VAL A 110 7.51 -2.86 9.20
CA VAL A 110 8.87 -2.83 9.76
C VAL A 110 8.79 -2.50 11.25
N GLU A 111 9.19 -3.45 12.08
CA GLU A 111 9.03 -3.36 13.53
C GLU A 111 9.74 -2.16 14.14
N THR A 112 10.89 -1.79 13.60
CA THR A 112 11.70 -0.69 14.10
C THR A 112 11.26 0.70 13.61
N ASP A 113 10.21 0.77 12.80
CA ASP A 113 9.65 2.05 12.34
C ASP A 113 8.49 2.46 13.26
N PRO A 114 8.71 3.37 14.23
CA PRO A 114 7.67 3.73 15.20
C PRO A 114 6.47 4.43 14.58
N ARG A 115 6.67 5.14 13.46
CA ARG A 115 5.57 5.79 12.76
C ARG A 115 4.65 4.74 12.14
N ALA A 116 5.22 3.74 11.47
CA ALA A 116 4.46 2.67 10.85
C ALA A 116 3.74 1.83 11.90
N THR A 117 4.43 1.38 12.94
CA THR A 117 3.82 0.56 13.97
C THR A 117 2.73 1.30 14.73
N GLY A 118 2.95 2.59 15.03
CA GLY A 118 1.95 3.44 15.68
C GLY A 118 0.70 3.59 14.81
N PHE A 119 0.89 3.81 13.52
CA PHE A 119 -0.23 3.91 12.57
C PHE A 119 -1.07 2.64 12.57
N TRP A 120 -0.44 1.47 12.39
CA TRP A 120 -1.17 0.20 12.28
C TRP A 120 -1.91 -0.14 13.57
N ARG A 121 -1.31 0.13 14.74
CA ARG A 121 -2.01 -0.04 16.02
C ARG A 121 -3.25 0.84 16.11
N ALA A 122 -3.18 2.06 15.59
CA ALA A 122 -4.29 3.00 15.62
C ALA A 122 -5.44 2.62 14.67
N THR A 123 -5.20 1.76 13.67
CA THR A 123 -6.25 1.32 12.73
C THR A 123 -7.17 0.26 13.31
N GLY A 124 -6.84 -0.32 14.45
CA GLY A 124 -7.58 -1.44 15.01
C GLY A 124 -7.10 -2.81 14.52
N TRP A 125 -6.06 -2.85 13.69
CA TRP A 125 -5.44 -4.12 13.30
C TRP A 125 -4.59 -4.65 14.45
N GLU A 126 -4.62 -5.96 14.65
CA GLU A 126 -3.95 -6.62 15.76
C GLU A 126 -2.59 -7.15 15.35
N GLN A 127 -1.57 -6.82 16.14
CA GLN A 127 -0.23 -7.35 15.91
C GLN A 127 -0.19 -8.83 16.31
N GLN A 128 0.32 -9.67 15.42
CA GLN A 128 0.51 -11.10 15.66
C GLN A 128 1.96 -11.36 16.07
N VAL A 129 2.16 -11.84 17.28
CA VAL A 129 3.49 -12.27 17.76
C VAL A 129 3.67 -13.78 17.55
N GLY A 130 4.91 -14.26 17.69
CA GLY A 130 5.20 -15.69 17.55
C GLY A 130 5.27 -16.17 16.12
N ARG A 131 5.38 -15.25 15.16
CA ARG A 131 5.53 -15.59 13.75
C ARG A 131 6.82 -15.02 13.21
N LEU A 132 7.47 -15.76 12.34
CA LEU A 132 8.68 -15.32 11.65
C LEU A 132 8.40 -15.21 10.16
N ARG A 133 8.99 -14.23 9.52
CA ARG A 133 8.90 -14.06 8.08
C ARG A 133 10.16 -14.62 7.42
N PHE A 134 9.97 -15.56 6.50
CA PHE A 134 11.06 -16.09 5.68
C PHE A 134 10.84 -15.61 4.25
N VAL A 135 11.86 -15.12 3.62
CA VAL A 135 11.80 -14.62 2.24
C VAL A 135 12.96 -15.17 1.41
N THR A 136 12.77 -15.24 0.10
CA THR A 136 13.80 -15.53 -0.87
C THR A 136 13.63 -14.60 -2.07
N GLY A 137 14.70 -14.27 -2.74
CA GLY A 137 14.63 -13.36 -3.89
C GLY A 137 14.90 -11.91 -3.57
#